data_21a4c47ec3c3a3db7e6662bbfe43ab47
#
_entry.id   21a4c47ec3c3a3db7e6662bbfe43ab47
#
_cell.length_a   1.000
_cell.length_b   1.000
_cell.length_c   1.000
_cell.angle_alpha   90.00
_cell.angle_beta   90.00
_cell.angle_gamma   90.00
#
_symmetry.space_group_name_H-M   'P 1'
#
loop_
_entity.id
_entity.type
_entity.pdbx_description
1 polymer ?
#
loop_
_entity_poly.entity_id
_entity_poly.type
_entity_poly.pdbx_seq_one_letter_code
_entity_poly.pdbx_strand_id
1 'polypeptide(L)' 'MTNLTAKDVDVLSQILTGEEIACKKARVYANTLTDAALAEQMTRIADAHAQRFSALYTLLGGKKG' A
#
# COMPACT_ATOMS: atom_id res chain seq x y z
N MET A 1 -19.92 0.06 -10.65
CA MET A 1 -18.63 0.20 -11.28
C MET A 1 -18.29 1.65 -11.55
N THR A 2 -17.15 2.03 -11.20
CA THR A 2 -16.74 3.42 -11.33
C THR A 2 -16.17 3.69 -12.69
N ASN A 3 -16.61 4.79 -13.31
CA ASN A 3 -16.03 5.20 -14.58
C ASN A 3 -14.88 6.14 -14.28
N LEU A 4 -13.69 5.69 -14.55
CA LEU A 4 -12.49 6.47 -14.26
C LEU A 4 -12.04 7.22 -15.50
N THR A 5 -11.70 8.49 -15.32
CA THR A 5 -11.08 9.26 -16.38
C THR A 5 -9.60 8.93 -16.45
N ALA A 6 -8.95 9.33 -17.54
CA ALA A 6 -7.50 9.13 -17.66
C ALA A 6 -6.76 9.83 -16.52
N LYS A 7 -7.25 11.00 -16.12
CA LYS A 7 -6.62 11.71 -14.99
C LYS A 7 -6.81 10.96 -13.69
N ASP A 8 -7.98 10.38 -13.46
CA ASP A 8 -8.22 9.59 -12.26
C ASP A 8 -7.27 8.40 -12.20
N VAL A 9 -7.07 7.72 -13.32
CA VAL A 9 -6.17 6.58 -13.38
C VAL A 9 -4.76 7.01 -13.05
N ASP A 10 -4.32 8.16 -13.59
CA ASP A 10 -2.99 8.67 -13.33
C ASP A 10 -2.78 8.97 -11.85
N VAL A 11 -3.74 9.65 -11.23
CA VAL A 11 -3.66 9.99 -9.82
C VAL A 11 -3.64 8.73 -8.96
N LEU A 12 -4.54 7.80 -9.26
CA LEU A 12 -4.60 6.55 -8.49
C LEU A 12 -3.33 5.74 -8.62
N SER A 13 -2.73 5.74 -9.81
CA SER A 13 -1.46 5.03 -10.02
C SER A 13 -0.34 5.62 -9.17
N GLN A 14 -0.32 6.94 -9.03
CA GLN A 14 0.68 7.58 -8.19
C GLN A 14 0.47 7.24 -6.71
N ILE A 15 -0.79 7.22 -6.27
CA ILE A 15 -1.09 6.84 -4.88
C ILE A 15 -0.71 5.38 -4.65
N LEU A 16 -0.99 4.53 -5.62
CA LEU A 16 -0.67 3.11 -5.52
C LEU A 16 0.84 2.90 -5.35
N THR A 17 1.64 3.62 -6.15
CA THR A 17 3.09 3.55 -6.04
C THR A 17 3.55 4.01 -4.66
N GLY A 18 2.94 5.09 -4.13
CA GLY A 18 3.28 5.57 -2.80
C GLY A 18 2.98 4.56 -1.72
N GLU A 19 1.85 3.87 -1.81
CA GLU A 19 1.51 2.84 -0.83
C GLU A 19 2.47 1.66 -0.90
N GLU A 20 2.88 1.28 -2.11
CA GLU A 20 3.84 0.19 -2.26
C GLU A 20 5.17 0.54 -1.61
N ILE A 21 5.68 1.73 -1.86
CA ILE A 21 6.95 2.17 -1.28
C ILE A 21 6.83 2.24 0.24
N ALA A 22 5.74 2.79 0.75
CA ALA A 22 5.54 2.90 2.19
C ALA A 22 5.48 1.53 2.85
N CYS A 23 4.81 0.58 2.21
CA CYS A 23 4.72 -0.78 2.73
C CYS A 23 6.10 -1.42 2.81
N LYS A 24 6.90 -1.29 1.77
CA LYS A 24 8.25 -1.87 1.74
C LYS A 24 9.14 -1.25 2.81
N LYS A 25 9.09 0.07 2.95
CA LYS A 25 9.88 0.75 3.98
C LYS A 25 9.47 0.31 5.38
N ALA A 26 8.17 0.21 5.62
CA ALA A 26 7.68 -0.19 6.94
C ALA A 26 8.15 -1.60 7.27
N ARG A 27 8.17 -2.51 6.29
CA ARG A 27 8.64 -3.88 6.54
C ARG A 27 10.14 -3.92 6.82
N VAL A 28 10.93 -3.10 6.14
CA VAL A 28 12.36 -3.01 6.43
C VAL A 28 12.56 -2.51 7.85
N TYR A 29 11.83 -1.48 8.25
CA TYR A 29 11.94 -0.96 9.62
C TYR A 29 11.53 -2.00 10.65
N ALA A 30 10.44 -2.73 10.37
CA ALA A 30 9.99 -3.78 11.28
C ALA A 30 11.07 -4.84 11.49
N ASN A 31 11.79 -5.19 10.42
CA ASN A 31 12.83 -6.20 10.50
C ASN A 31 14.12 -5.66 11.11
N THR A 32 14.30 -4.35 11.14
CA THR A 32 15.53 -3.74 11.65
C THR A 32 15.44 -3.36 13.12
N LEU A 33 14.23 -3.04 13.59
CA LEU A 33 14.05 -2.60 14.97
C LEU A 33 14.29 -3.74 15.93
N THR A 34 15.04 -3.45 17.00
CA THR A 34 15.28 -4.45 18.05
C THR A 34 14.20 -4.43 19.11
N ASP A 35 13.49 -3.31 19.26
CA ASP A 35 12.38 -3.23 20.20
C ASP A 35 11.17 -3.97 19.63
N ALA A 36 10.74 -5.01 20.32
CA ALA A 36 9.68 -5.88 19.79
C ALA A 36 8.34 -5.14 19.62
N ALA A 37 8.03 -4.23 20.55
CA ALA A 37 6.77 -3.49 20.46
C ALA A 37 6.76 -2.55 19.27
N LEU A 38 7.87 -1.87 19.01
CA LEU A 38 7.97 -0.98 17.87
C LEU A 38 7.97 -1.76 16.56
N ALA A 39 8.67 -2.90 16.54
CA ALA A 39 8.68 -3.74 15.35
C ALA A 39 7.28 -4.22 15.00
N GLU A 40 6.49 -4.59 16.02
CA GLU A 40 5.13 -5.02 15.80
C GLU A 40 4.27 -3.90 15.25
N GLN A 41 4.44 -2.68 15.78
CA GLN A 41 3.70 -1.54 15.26
C GLN A 41 4.05 -1.24 13.80
N MET A 42 5.33 -1.36 13.45
CA MET A 42 5.72 -1.15 12.06
C MET A 42 5.13 -2.22 11.15
N THR A 43 5.00 -3.45 11.64
CA THR A 43 4.35 -4.51 10.88
C THR A 43 2.89 -4.16 10.62
N ARG A 44 2.19 -3.63 11.61
CA ARG A 44 0.80 -3.22 11.43
C ARG A 44 0.67 -2.09 10.43
N ILE A 45 1.60 -1.15 10.45
CA ILE A 45 1.61 -0.06 9.48
C ILE A 45 1.84 -0.61 8.08
N ALA A 46 2.77 -1.56 7.93
CA ALA A 46 3.00 -2.19 6.65
C ALA A 46 1.74 -2.90 6.14
N ASP A 47 1.05 -3.61 7.03
CA ASP A 47 -0.18 -4.30 6.66
C ASP A 47 -1.27 -3.31 6.23
N ALA A 48 -1.36 -2.16 6.90
CA ALA A 48 -2.34 -1.15 6.53
C ALA A 48 -2.04 -0.59 5.13
N HIS A 49 -0.76 -0.34 4.82
CA HIS A 49 -0.38 0.13 3.49
C HIS A 49 -0.67 -0.94 2.44
N ALA A 50 -0.43 -2.21 2.75
CA ALA A 50 -0.72 -3.29 1.82
C ALA A 50 -2.22 -3.40 1.55
N GLN A 51 -3.05 -3.21 2.56
CA GLN A 51 -4.50 -3.25 2.37
C GLN A 51 -4.97 -2.09 1.51
N ARG A 52 -4.42 -0.89 1.73
CA ARG A 52 -4.77 0.26 0.89
C ARG A 52 -4.31 0.05 -0.55
N PHE A 53 -3.14 -0.54 -0.72
CA PHE A 53 -2.65 -0.87 -2.06
C PHE A 53 -3.66 -1.78 -2.77
N SER A 54 -4.09 -2.85 -2.09
CA SER A 54 -5.05 -3.78 -2.68
C SER A 54 -6.36 -3.11 -3.05
N ALA A 55 -6.87 -2.24 -2.18
CA ALA A 55 -8.12 -1.54 -2.45
C ALA A 55 -7.99 -0.62 -3.67
N LEU A 56 -6.88 0.11 -3.77
CA LEU A 56 -6.66 1.00 -4.89
C LEU A 56 -6.45 0.23 -6.18
N TYR A 57 -5.73 -0.88 -6.10
CA TYR A 57 -5.48 -1.73 -7.25
C TYR A 57 -6.81 -2.26 -7.81
N THR A 58 -7.72 -2.65 -6.92
CA THR A 58 -9.03 -3.12 -7.33
C THR A 58 -9.81 -2.00 -8.03
N LEU A 59 -9.73 -0.77 -7.51
CA LEU A 59 -10.40 0.36 -8.13
C LEU A 59 -9.91 0.60 -9.56
N LEU A 60 -8.64 0.33 -9.80
CA LEU A 60 -8.07 0.48 -11.14
C LEU A 60 -8.44 -0.66 -12.06
N GLY A 61 -9.24 -1.61 -11.58
CA GLY A 61 -9.63 -2.74 -12.37
C GLY A 61 -8.63 -3.87 -12.37
N GLY A 62 -7.66 -3.82 -11.44
CA GLY A 62 -6.69 -4.88 -11.35
C GLY A 62 -7.27 -6.04 -10.59
N LYS A 63 -7.71 -7.07 -11.30
CA LYS A 63 -8.23 -8.17 -10.61
C LYS A 63 -7.51 -9.31 -11.10
N LYS A 64 -7.49 -10.30 -10.33
CA LYS A 64 -6.77 -11.36 -10.62
C LYS A 64 -7.49 -12.09 -11.49
N GLY A 65 -7.60 -12.14 -12.19
CA GLY A 65 -8.20 -12.93 -13.13
C GLY A 65 -9.27 -13.76 -13.01
#